data_6e012836c8397e2a4f54c02e8b6116b9
#
_entry.id   6e012836c8397e2a4f54c02e8b6116b9
#
_cell.length_a   1.000
_cell.length_b   1.000
_cell.length_c   1.000
_cell.angle_alpha   90.00
_cell.angle_beta   90.00
_cell.angle_gamma   90.00
#
_symmetry.space_group_name_H-M   'P 1'
#
loop_
_entity.id
_entity.type
_entity.pdbx_description
1 polymer ?
#
loop_
_entity_poly.entity_id
_entity_poly.type
_entity_poly.pdbx_seq_one_letter_code
_entity_poly.pdbx_strand_id
1 'polypeptide(L)'
;MKNFYRKTLIAAFLIGSAATAFSQQMPPIPTDPDVRTGKLENGLTYYIRHNELPEKQADFYIAQKVGSILEEDNQRGLAHFLEHMCFNGTKNFPGNSLREYLESIGVKFGVNLNAYTSIDETVYNINDVPVIREGIIDSCLLILHDWADDLTLDPKEIDKERGVIHEEWRTRTGAMMRMYET
;
A
#
# COMPACT_ATOMS: atom_id res chain seq x y z
N MET A 1 -2.72 -9.77 -65.99
CA MET A 1 -3.78 -8.96 -65.36
C MET A 1 -4.26 -9.54 -64.00
N LYS A 2 -4.62 -10.81 -63.89
CA LYS A 2 -5.12 -11.42 -62.62
C LYS A 2 -4.18 -11.25 -61.42
N ASN A 3 -2.87 -11.31 -61.60
CA ASN A 3 -1.90 -11.19 -60.49
C ASN A 3 -1.67 -9.76 -60.01
N PHE A 4 -1.93 -8.75 -60.87
CA PHE A 4 -1.82 -7.35 -60.52
C PHE A 4 -2.95 -6.93 -59.57
N TYR A 5 -4.19 -7.26 -59.87
CA TYR A 5 -5.35 -6.96 -59.04
C TYR A 5 -5.28 -7.67 -57.67
N ARG A 6 -4.72 -8.90 -57.62
CA ARG A 6 -4.57 -9.66 -56.37
C ARG A 6 -3.56 -9.00 -55.41
N LYS A 7 -2.45 -8.48 -55.94
CA LYS A 7 -1.45 -7.72 -55.15
C LYS A 7 -1.99 -6.38 -54.69
N THR A 8 -2.75 -5.65 -55.49
CA THR A 8 -3.36 -4.37 -55.17
C THR A 8 -4.44 -4.55 -54.08
N LEU A 9 -5.24 -5.61 -54.16
CA LEU A 9 -6.24 -5.92 -53.12
C LEU A 9 -5.62 -6.28 -51.76
N ILE A 10 -4.52 -7.01 -51.75
CA ILE A 10 -3.80 -7.38 -50.50
C ILE A 10 -3.16 -6.11 -49.88
N ALA A 11 -2.57 -5.24 -50.70
CA ALA A 11 -2.00 -3.98 -50.22
C ALA A 11 -3.07 -3.03 -49.65
N ALA A 12 -4.24 -2.91 -50.30
CA ALA A 12 -5.35 -2.12 -49.81
C ALA A 12 -5.93 -2.69 -48.48
N PHE A 13 -5.98 -3.99 -48.33
CA PHE A 13 -6.45 -4.61 -47.07
C PHE A 13 -5.46 -4.40 -45.92
N LEU A 14 -4.15 -4.47 -46.17
CA LEU A 14 -3.11 -4.21 -45.17
C LEU A 14 -3.10 -2.71 -44.74
N ILE A 15 -3.33 -1.77 -45.66
CA ILE A 15 -3.42 -0.34 -45.35
C ILE A 15 -4.70 -0.04 -44.54
N GLY A 16 -5.82 -0.68 -44.89
CA GLY A 16 -7.07 -0.56 -44.13
C GLY A 16 -6.97 -1.11 -42.70
N SER A 17 -6.24 -2.20 -42.50
CA SER A 17 -6.03 -2.80 -41.15
C SER A 17 -5.06 -1.96 -40.30
N ALA A 18 -4.11 -1.25 -40.90
CA ALA A 18 -3.23 -0.34 -40.19
C ALA A 18 -3.91 0.94 -39.71
N ALA A 19 -4.96 1.38 -40.41
CA ALA A 19 -5.69 2.61 -40.06
C ALA A 19 -6.64 2.42 -38.83
N THR A 20 -6.94 1.16 -38.42
CA THR A 20 -7.80 0.88 -37.27
C THR A 20 -7.03 0.65 -35.96
N ALA A 21 -5.70 0.67 -36.01
CA ALA A 21 -4.84 0.57 -34.84
C ALA A 21 -4.58 1.94 -34.16
N PHE A 22 -5.49 2.89 -34.28
CA PHE A 22 -5.51 4.02 -33.37
C PHE A 22 -5.91 3.48 -32.00
N SER A 23 -4.94 3.35 -31.11
CA SER A 23 -5.16 3.17 -29.68
C SER A 23 -6.30 4.10 -29.26
N GLN A 24 -7.45 3.53 -28.89
CA GLN A 24 -8.47 4.30 -28.21
C GLN A 24 -7.82 4.80 -26.94
N GLN A 25 -7.37 6.05 -26.93
CA GLN A 25 -7.00 6.71 -25.68
C GLN A 25 -8.26 6.69 -24.82
N MET A 26 -8.24 5.87 -23.78
CA MET A 26 -9.29 5.91 -22.78
C MET A 26 -9.36 7.36 -22.27
N PRO A 27 -10.56 7.94 -22.18
CA PRO A 27 -10.69 9.26 -21.60
C PRO A 27 -10.09 9.24 -20.20
N PRO A 28 -9.43 10.32 -19.77
CA PRO A 28 -8.90 10.40 -18.41
C PRO A 28 -10.04 10.17 -17.42
N ILE A 29 -9.78 9.34 -16.40
CA ILE A 29 -10.74 9.11 -15.32
C ILE A 29 -10.96 10.46 -14.62
N PRO A 30 -12.21 10.94 -14.50
CA PRO A 30 -12.49 12.18 -13.80
C PRO A 30 -11.97 12.09 -12.34
N THR A 31 -11.28 13.11 -11.90
CA THR A 31 -10.93 13.24 -10.47
C THR A 31 -12.17 13.56 -9.67
N ASP A 32 -12.33 12.92 -8.51
CA ASP A 32 -13.41 13.23 -7.57
C ASP A 32 -13.24 14.68 -7.06
N PRO A 33 -14.21 15.59 -7.32
CA PRO A 33 -14.09 16.99 -6.92
C PRO A 33 -14.07 17.21 -5.40
N ASP A 34 -14.52 16.23 -4.62
CA ASP A 34 -14.57 16.30 -3.16
C ASP A 34 -13.23 15.89 -2.52
N VAL A 35 -12.28 15.37 -3.31
CA VAL A 35 -10.94 15.03 -2.83
C VAL A 35 -10.04 16.26 -2.85
N ARG A 36 -9.58 16.66 -1.67
CA ARG A 36 -8.52 17.65 -1.51
C ARG A 36 -7.16 16.96 -1.61
N THR A 37 -6.33 17.44 -2.52
CA THR A 37 -4.97 16.92 -2.71
C THR A 37 -3.96 18.02 -2.48
N GLY A 38 -2.78 17.65 -1.99
CA GLY A 38 -1.66 18.57 -1.84
C GLY A 38 -0.34 17.84 -1.66
N LYS A 39 0.72 18.61 -1.58
CA LYS A 39 2.08 18.09 -1.39
C LYS A 39 2.76 18.88 -0.29
N LEU A 40 3.35 18.17 0.68
CA LEU A 40 4.14 18.78 1.73
C LEU A 40 5.55 19.15 1.23
N GLU A 41 6.27 19.99 1.97
CA GLU A 41 7.62 20.45 1.61
C GLU A 41 8.61 19.28 1.45
N ASN A 42 8.46 18.21 2.23
CA ASN A 42 9.27 16.98 2.13
C ASN A 42 8.91 16.10 0.94
N GLY A 43 7.91 16.48 0.14
CA GLY A 43 7.50 15.75 -1.06
C GLY A 43 6.36 14.75 -0.86
N LEU A 44 5.88 14.52 0.37
CA LEU A 44 4.74 13.65 0.64
C LEU A 44 3.47 14.23 0.04
N THR A 45 2.75 13.42 -0.75
CA THR A 45 1.45 13.79 -1.31
C THR A 45 0.34 13.31 -0.39
N TYR A 46 -0.63 14.17 -0.12
CA TYR A 46 -1.78 13.81 0.69
C TYR A 46 -3.09 13.94 -0.08
N TYR A 47 -4.06 13.13 0.34
CA TYR A 47 -5.42 13.10 -0.17
C TYR A 47 -6.37 13.13 1.02
N ILE A 48 -7.32 14.07 1.03
CA ILE A 48 -8.32 14.18 2.08
C ILE A 48 -9.69 14.21 1.43
N ARG A 49 -10.56 13.30 1.84
CA ARG A 49 -11.94 13.25 1.40
C ARG A 49 -12.87 13.26 2.60
N HIS A 50 -13.86 14.14 2.58
CA HIS A 50 -14.95 14.12 3.54
C HIS A 50 -16.01 13.10 3.10
N ASN A 51 -16.41 12.21 4.01
CA ASN A 51 -17.51 11.26 3.83
C ASN A 51 -18.55 11.51 4.93
N GLU A 52 -19.83 11.46 4.54
CA GLU A 52 -20.93 11.64 5.49
C GLU A 52 -21.27 10.34 6.24
N LEU A 53 -20.95 9.19 5.65
CA LEU A 53 -21.25 7.87 6.19
C LEU A 53 -20.01 6.96 6.15
N PRO A 54 -19.76 6.17 7.23
CA PRO A 54 -20.47 6.20 8.51
C PRO A 54 -20.17 7.48 9.30
N GLU A 55 -21.14 7.96 10.07
CA GLU A 55 -20.96 9.17 10.88
C GLU A 55 -19.90 8.98 11.97
N LYS A 56 -19.11 10.04 12.21
CA LYS A 56 -18.10 10.10 13.29
C LYS A 56 -17.05 9.01 13.22
N GLN A 57 -16.71 8.59 12.02
CA GLN A 57 -15.60 7.67 11.74
C GLN A 57 -14.62 8.29 10.76
N ALA A 58 -13.36 7.91 10.87
CA ALA A 58 -12.31 8.28 9.92
C ALA A 58 -11.41 7.09 9.62
N ASP A 59 -10.93 7.06 8.38
CA ASP A 59 -9.94 6.10 7.90
C ASP A 59 -8.63 6.83 7.63
N PHE A 60 -7.53 6.21 8.03
CA PHE A 60 -6.19 6.75 7.86
C PHE A 60 -5.34 5.74 7.09
N TYR A 61 -4.63 6.24 6.08
CA TYR A 61 -3.74 5.43 5.24
C TYR A 61 -2.40 6.13 5.06
N ILE A 62 -1.33 5.35 5.08
CA ILE A 62 -0.05 5.76 4.53
C ILE A 62 0.43 4.69 3.56
N ALA A 63 0.72 5.09 2.32
CA ALA A 63 1.25 4.23 1.27
C ALA A 63 2.68 4.67 0.92
N GLN A 64 3.60 3.76 1.04
CA GLN A 64 5.00 3.94 0.69
C GLN A 64 5.30 3.17 -0.60
N LYS A 65 5.98 3.80 -1.55
CA LYS A 65 6.46 3.15 -2.79
C LYS A 65 7.73 2.35 -2.50
N VAL A 66 7.62 1.43 -1.54
CA VAL A 66 8.68 0.53 -1.09
C VAL A 66 8.07 -0.87 -1.01
N GLY A 67 8.68 -1.82 -1.69
CA GLY A 67 8.26 -3.20 -1.71
C GLY A 67 9.43 -4.10 -2.12
N SER A 68 9.17 -5.40 -2.29
CA SER A 68 10.20 -6.40 -2.55
C SER A 68 11.02 -6.18 -3.83
N ILE A 69 10.51 -5.40 -4.78
CA ILE A 69 11.23 -5.08 -6.03
C ILE A 69 12.48 -4.21 -5.82
N LEU A 70 12.53 -3.48 -4.70
CA LEU A 70 13.67 -2.62 -4.35
C LEU A 70 14.74 -3.35 -3.55
N GLU A 71 14.48 -4.60 -3.16
CA GLU A 71 15.39 -5.40 -2.36
C GLU A 71 16.51 -6.00 -3.22
N GLU A 72 17.74 -5.91 -2.74
CA GLU A 72 18.85 -6.69 -3.28
C GLU A 72 18.76 -8.16 -2.79
N ASP A 73 19.48 -9.08 -3.43
CA ASP A 73 19.44 -10.51 -3.11
C ASP A 73 19.74 -10.83 -1.64
N ASN A 74 20.58 -10.04 -0.99
CA ASN A 74 20.93 -10.17 0.44
C ASN A 74 19.96 -9.42 1.37
N GLN A 75 18.95 -8.75 0.82
CA GLN A 75 17.97 -7.93 1.55
C GLN A 75 16.54 -8.50 1.46
N ARG A 76 16.39 -9.68 0.84
CA ARG A 76 15.06 -10.28 0.61
C ARG A 76 14.25 -10.43 1.89
N GLY A 77 13.04 -9.83 1.88
CA GLY A 77 12.11 -9.86 3.00
C GLY A 77 12.24 -8.68 3.96
N LEU A 78 13.19 -7.73 3.76
CA LEU A 78 13.34 -6.57 4.64
C LEU A 78 12.16 -5.61 4.58
N ALA A 79 11.52 -5.43 3.42
CA ALA A 79 10.33 -4.57 3.31
C ALA A 79 9.19 -5.11 4.19
N HIS A 80 8.91 -6.42 4.13
CA HIS A 80 7.93 -7.09 4.97
C HIS A 80 8.35 -7.08 6.45
N PHE A 81 9.64 -7.28 6.73
CA PHE A 81 10.14 -7.20 8.10
C PHE A 81 9.94 -5.80 8.70
N LEU A 82 10.20 -4.75 7.92
CA LEU A 82 10.00 -3.37 8.36
C LEU A 82 8.50 -3.06 8.60
N GLU A 83 7.62 -3.65 7.79
CA GLU A 83 6.18 -3.58 8.03
C GLU A 83 5.82 -4.05 9.44
N HIS A 84 6.31 -5.22 9.85
CA HIS A 84 6.09 -5.74 11.20
C HIS A 84 6.66 -4.82 12.29
N MET A 85 7.85 -4.26 12.05
CA MET A 85 8.50 -3.37 13.02
C MET A 85 7.72 -2.08 13.27
N CYS A 86 6.88 -1.63 12.35
CA CYS A 86 5.99 -0.50 12.54
C CYS A 86 5.00 -0.67 13.70
N PHE A 87 4.72 -1.92 14.09
CA PHE A 87 3.85 -2.24 15.22
C PHE A 87 4.60 -2.58 16.52
N ASN A 88 5.93 -2.57 16.48
CA ASN A 88 6.80 -2.99 17.60
C ASN A 88 7.54 -1.83 18.27
N GLY A 89 7.00 -0.62 18.13
CA GLY A 89 7.46 0.58 18.81
C GLY A 89 7.94 1.68 17.88
N THR A 90 7.48 2.87 18.17
CA THR A 90 7.87 4.11 17.52
C THR A 90 8.32 5.13 18.56
N LYS A 91 8.83 6.26 18.12
CA LYS A 91 9.32 7.35 18.99
C LYS A 91 8.25 7.86 19.95
N ASN A 92 7.03 8.08 19.45
CA ASN A 92 5.94 8.61 20.25
C ASN A 92 5.08 7.51 20.89
N PHE A 93 5.18 6.27 20.38
CA PHE A 93 4.46 5.12 20.89
C PHE A 93 5.44 3.95 21.14
N PRO A 94 6.18 3.97 22.26
CA PRO A 94 7.20 2.96 22.54
C PRO A 94 6.58 1.60 22.84
N GLY A 95 7.24 0.53 22.40
CA GLY A 95 6.84 -0.86 22.65
C GLY A 95 5.45 -1.16 22.11
N ASN A 96 4.52 -1.55 22.97
CA ASN A 96 3.16 -1.92 22.60
C ASN A 96 2.13 -0.77 22.71
N SER A 97 2.57 0.42 23.11
CA SER A 97 1.66 1.54 23.44
C SER A 97 0.82 2.05 22.25
N LEU A 98 1.28 1.87 21.01
CA LEU A 98 0.49 2.15 19.81
C LEU A 98 -0.79 1.30 19.76
N ARG A 99 -0.64 -0.01 19.91
CA ARG A 99 -1.77 -0.95 19.92
C ARG A 99 -2.70 -0.68 21.10
N GLU A 100 -2.15 -0.50 22.31
CA GLU A 100 -2.91 -0.17 23.51
C GLU A 100 -3.72 1.11 23.36
N TYR A 101 -3.12 2.15 22.77
CA TYR A 101 -3.82 3.40 22.48
C TYR A 101 -4.98 3.17 21.50
N LEU A 102 -4.73 2.53 20.36
CA LEU A 102 -5.75 2.28 19.34
C LEU A 102 -6.88 1.39 19.87
N GLU A 103 -6.56 0.34 20.63
CA GLU A 103 -7.56 -0.51 21.28
C GLU A 103 -8.40 0.29 22.29
N SER A 104 -7.80 1.23 23.03
CA SER A 104 -8.52 2.09 23.98
C SER A 104 -9.58 2.99 23.35
N ILE A 105 -9.46 3.27 22.06
CA ILE A 105 -10.42 4.04 21.27
C ILE A 105 -11.34 3.18 20.39
N GLY A 106 -11.25 1.84 20.53
CA GLY A 106 -12.12 0.88 19.85
C GLY A 106 -11.59 0.31 18.53
N VAL A 107 -10.37 0.64 18.12
CA VAL A 107 -9.69 0.07 16.95
C VAL A 107 -9.09 -1.28 17.33
N LYS A 108 -9.37 -2.33 16.54
CA LYS A 108 -8.89 -3.70 16.80
C LYS A 108 -7.80 -4.08 15.82
N PHE A 109 -6.69 -4.62 16.33
CA PHE A 109 -5.62 -5.18 15.52
C PHE A 109 -6.13 -6.36 14.67
N GLY A 110 -5.72 -6.41 13.41
CA GLY A 110 -6.14 -7.44 12.45
C GLY A 110 -7.56 -7.26 11.89
N VAL A 111 -8.32 -6.27 12.38
CA VAL A 111 -9.67 -5.92 11.89
C VAL A 111 -9.65 -4.51 11.30
N ASN A 112 -9.37 -3.52 12.13
CA ASN A 112 -9.34 -2.10 11.76
C ASN A 112 -7.92 -1.57 11.55
N LEU A 113 -6.94 -2.15 12.24
CA LEU A 113 -5.52 -1.84 12.14
C LEU A 113 -4.82 -2.94 11.37
N ASN A 114 -4.33 -2.63 10.17
CA ASN A 114 -3.66 -3.59 9.28
C ASN A 114 -2.53 -2.93 8.50
N ALA A 115 -1.71 -3.79 7.88
CA ALA A 115 -0.74 -3.41 6.87
C ALA A 115 -0.57 -4.53 5.86
N TYR A 116 0.02 -4.22 4.72
CA TYR A 116 0.51 -5.22 3.77
C TYR A 116 1.73 -4.71 3.02
N THR A 117 2.62 -5.62 2.67
CA THR A 117 3.75 -5.39 1.77
C THR A 117 3.54 -6.15 0.47
N SER A 118 3.70 -5.47 -0.65
CA SER A 118 3.60 -5.99 -2.01
C SER A 118 4.95 -5.90 -2.74
N ILE A 119 4.92 -6.08 -4.06
CA ILE A 119 6.13 -6.00 -4.90
C ILE A 119 6.68 -4.58 -4.94
N ASP A 120 5.82 -3.57 -5.05
CA ASP A 120 6.17 -2.17 -5.30
C ASP A 120 5.65 -1.18 -4.24
N GLU A 121 4.88 -1.64 -3.27
CA GLU A 121 4.33 -0.79 -2.22
C GLU A 121 4.19 -1.49 -0.87
N THR A 122 4.21 -0.70 0.19
CA THR A 122 3.79 -1.09 1.53
C THR A 122 2.74 -0.10 2.01
N VAL A 123 1.61 -0.59 2.48
CA VAL A 123 0.48 0.23 2.93
C VAL A 123 0.11 -0.12 4.36
N TYR A 124 -0.08 0.89 5.18
CA TYR A 124 -0.59 0.79 6.54
C TYR A 124 -1.94 1.50 6.62
N ASN A 125 -2.88 0.95 7.37
CA ASN A 125 -4.19 1.55 7.53
C ASN A 125 -4.76 1.39 8.93
N ILE A 126 -5.51 2.41 9.34
CA ILE A 126 -6.32 2.45 10.55
C ILE A 126 -7.73 2.82 10.11
N ASN A 127 -8.64 1.87 10.08
CA ASN A 127 -10.00 2.05 9.57
C ASN A 127 -11.02 2.17 10.68
N ASP A 128 -12.17 2.76 10.36
CA ASP A 128 -13.34 2.88 11.23
C ASP A 128 -13.01 3.53 12.60
N VAL A 129 -12.03 4.44 12.63
CA VAL A 129 -11.61 5.12 13.87
C VAL A 129 -12.73 6.00 14.40
N PRO A 130 -13.25 5.78 15.62
CA PRO A 130 -14.29 6.63 16.18
C PRO A 130 -13.75 8.03 16.53
N VAL A 131 -14.12 9.05 15.77
CA VAL A 131 -13.69 10.43 15.99
C VAL A 131 -14.66 11.17 16.93
N ILE A 132 -14.91 10.60 18.10
CA ILE A 132 -15.91 11.05 19.06
C ILE A 132 -15.39 12.01 20.13
N ARG A 133 -14.09 12.24 20.17
CA ARG A 133 -13.42 13.17 21.10
C ARG A 133 -12.25 13.88 20.41
N GLU A 134 -11.91 15.03 20.94
CA GLU A 134 -10.77 15.83 20.49
C GLU A 134 -9.44 15.03 20.60
N GLY A 135 -8.51 15.29 19.67
CA GLY A 135 -7.16 14.72 19.66
C GLY A 135 -7.04 13.33 19.01
N ILE A 136 -8.12 12.61 18.71
CA ILE A 136 -8.03 11.29 18.08
C ILE A 136 -7.42 11.40 16.68
N ILE A 137 -7.87 12.37 15.88
CA ILE A 137 -7.34 12.59 14.52
C ILE A 137 -5.85 12.91 14.59
N ASP A 138 -5.44 13.82 15.48
CA ASP A 138 -4.04 14.22 15.64
C ASP A 138 -3.16 13.02 16.06
N SER A 139 -3.66 12.19 16.97
CA SER A 139 -2.94 10.99 17.39
C SER A 139 -2.79 9.97 16.25
N CYS A 140 -3.83 9.76 15.42
CA CYS A 140 -3.74 8.88 14.27
C CYS A 140 -2.78 9.44 13.21
N LEU A 141 -2.79 10.75 12.96
CA LEU A 141 -1.82 11.39 12.07
C LEU A 141 -0.39 11.28 12.61
N LEU A 142 -0.20 11.39 13.94
CA LEU A 142 1.09 11.19 14.57
C LEU A 142 1.58 9.74 14.41
N ILE A 143 0.68 8.76 14.48
CA ILE A 143 1.02 7.35 14.18
C ILE A 143 1.49 7.20 12.74
N LEU A 144 0.78 7.80 11.76
CA LEU A 144 1.23 7.76 10.36
C LEU A 144 2.59 8.44 10.17
N HIS A 145 2.84 9.54 10.87
CA HIS A 145 4.13 10.21 10.85
C HIS A 145 5.25 9.31 11.39
N ASP A 146 5.02 8.66 12.53
CA ASP A 146 6.00 7.75 13.12
C ASP A 146 6.29 6.53 12.23
N TRP A 147 5.28 6.01 11.54
CA TRP A 147 5.47 4.93 10.56
C TRP A 147 6.28 5.38 9.34
N ALA A 148 6.26 6.67 9.02
CA ALA A 148 7.04 7.19 7.90
C ALA A 148 8.54 7.29 8.21
N ASP A 149 8.95 7.67 9.45
CA ASP A 149 10.36 8.02 9.72
C ASP A 149 10.84 7.80 11.17
N ASP A 150 9.95 7.50 12.13
CA ASP A 150 10.29 7.51 13.56
C ASP A 150 10.16 6.12 14.24
N LEU A 151 10.54 5.03 13.54
CA LEU A 151 10.58 3.68 14.13
C LEU A 151 11.75 3.56 15.11
N THR A 152 11.53 2.91 16.27
CA THR A 152 12.58 2.70 17.26
C THR A 152 13.55 1.59 16.90
N LEU A 153 13.13 0.58 16.16
CA LEU A 153 13.92 -0.57 15.72
C LEU A 153 14.74 -1.19 16.88
N ASP A 154 14.07 -1.42 18.02
CA ASP A 154 14.71 -2.00 19.20
C ASP A 154 15.31 -3.39 18.87
N PRO A 155 16.60 -3.64 19.16
CA PRO A 155 17.25 -4.92 18.84
C PRO A 155 16.55 -6.15 19.42
N LYS A 156 15.92 -6.05 20.59
CA LYS A 156 15.19 -7.15 21.20
C LYS A 156 13.90 -7.46 20.46
N GLU A 157 13.19 -6.43 20.02
CA GLU A 157 11.99 -6.61 19.21
C GLU A 157 12.35 -7.12 17.80
N ILE A 158 13.46 -6.68 17.20
CA ILE A 158 14.00 -7.24 15.96
C ILE A 158 14.26 -8.74 16.10
N ASP A 159 14.96 -9.17 17.16
CA ASP A 159 15.28 -10.58 17.35
C ASP A 159 14.03 -11.45 17.58
N LYS A 160 13.04 -10.92 18.29
CA LYS A 160 11.75 -11.58 18.51
C LYS A 160 10.96 -11.69 17.19
N GLU A 161 10.90 -10.61 16.40
CA GLU A 161 10.11 -10.55 15.19
C GLU A 161 10.66 -11.44 14.06
N ARG A 162 11.98 -11.70 14.04
CA ARG A 162 12.58 -12.71 13.14
C ARG A 162 11.92 -14.07 13.27
N GLY A 163 11.58 -14.48 14.48
CA GLY A 163 10.87 -15.73 14.74
C GLY A 163 9.47 -15.74 14.12
N VAL A 164 8.75 -14.64 14.25
CA VAL A 164 7.38 -14.46 13.70
C VAL A 164 7.40 -14.54 12.18
N ILE A 165 8.26 -13.78 11.53
CA ILE A 165 8.41 -13.77 10.06
C ILE A 165 8.79 -15.17 9.55
N HIS A 166 9.69 -15.86 10.25
CA HIS A 166 10.10 -17.22 9.86
C HIS A 166 8.93 -18.21 9.93
N GLU A 167 8.07 -18.11 10.95
CA GLU A 167 6.87 -18.95 11.07
C GLU A 167 5.82 -18.60 10.02
N GLU A 168 5.63 -17.33 9.69
CA GLU A 168 4.74 -16.93 8.60
C GLU A 168 5.22 -17.49 7.26
N TRP A 169 6.50 -17.36 6.95
CA TRP A 169 7.07 -17.93 5.73
C TRP A 169 6.86 -19.45 5.69
N ARG A 170 7.13 -20.15 6.79
CA ARG A 170 6.95 -21.61 6.90
C ARG A 170 5.49 -22.02 6.65
N THR A 171 4.53 -21.27 7.16
CA THR A 171 3.10 -21.59 6.99
C THR A 171 2.57 -21.24 5.60
N ARG A 172 3.14 -20.23 4.93
CA ARG A 172 2.76 -19.84 3.58
C ARG A 172 3.39 -20.71 2.48
N THR A 173 4.49 -21.41 2.74
CA THR A 173 5.18 -22.29 1.78
C THR A 173 4.42 -23.61 1.53
N GLY A 174 3.21 -23.52 1.01
CA GLY A 174 2.45 -24.66 0.50
C GLY A 174 2.95 -25.15 -0.88
N ALA A 175 2.44 -26.30 -1.34
CA ALA A 175 2.81 -26.88 -2.65
C ALA A 175 2.56 -25.90 -3.81
N MET A 176 1.52 -25.07 -3.72
CA MET A 176 1.17 -24.06 -4.73
C MET A 176 2.21 -22.94 -4.79
N MET A 177 2.72 -22.47 -3.65
CA MET A 177 3.75 -21.43 -3.60
C MET A 177 5.08 -21.91 -4.20
N ARG A 178 5.47 -23.17 -3.93
CA ARG A 178 6.67 -23.77 -4.55
C ARG A 178 6.60 -23.88 -6.07
N MET A 179 5.40 -23.91 -6.66
CA MET A 179 5.22 -23.89 -8.12
C MET A 179 5.39 -22.50 -8.73
N TYR A 180 5.21 -21.44 -7.94
CA TYR A 180 5.44 -20.06 -8.40
C TYR A 180 6.90 -19.62 -8.27
N GLU A 181 7.70 -20.31 -7.45
CA GLU A 181 9.12 -19.99 -7.19
C GLU A 181 10.07 -20.73 -8.15
N THR A 182 9.57 -21.62 -9.02
CA THR A 182 10.33 -22.34 -10.05
C THR A 182 10.11 -21.75 -11.44
#